data_68d0ef5ca9265e26c2076ee318e3f6e5
#
_entry.id   68d0ef5ca9265e26c2076ee318e3f6e5
#
_cell.length_a   1.000
_cell.length_b   1.000
_cell.length_c   1.000
_cell.angle_alpha   90.00
_cell.angle_beta   90.00
_cell.angle_gamma   90.00
#
_symmetry.space_group_name_H-M   'P 1'
#
loop_
_entity.id
_entity.type
_entity.pdbx_description
1 polymer ?
#
loop_
_entity_poly.entity_id
_entity_poly.type
_entity_poly.pdbx_seq_one_letter_code
_entity_poly.pdbx_strand_id
1 'polypeptide(L)'
;MAKVISLRTWATPLTMGSFVLMSLSGVLMFFHWDTGLTAGAHQWFSWFFLLGVGAHVTANFRPFKNHLNSRWGRASVAAFAIVLVASVFSWGQITGSQLERPVVQALIDAPLSSLAGVTRTEPDALIEKFKAHGITASPAQSIHELTIASGVGADRLLALVFLPQ
;
A
#
# COMPACT_ATOMS: atom_id res chain seq x y z
N MET A 1 -24.24 -8.16 37.05
CA MET A 1 -24.04 -6.78 36.60
C MET A 1 -23.06 -6.77 35.48
N ALA A 2 -23.45 -6.41 34.26
CA ALA A 2 -22.53 -6.27 33.12
C ALA A 2 -21.57 -5.09 33.39
N LYS A 3 -20.27 -5.35 33.40
CA LYS A 3 -19.24 -4.33 33.59
C LYS A 3 -19.26 -3.43 32.37
N VAL A 4 -19.70 -2.17 32.52
CA VAL A 4 -19.68 -1.20 31.41
C VAL A 4 -18.22 -1.01 30.99
N ILE A 5 -17.90 -1.48 29.80
CA ILE A 5 -16.55 -1.33 29.23
C ILE A 5 -16.34 0.15 28.95
N SER A 6 -15.46 0.80 29.69
CA SER A 6 -15.14 2.20 29.47
C SER A 6 -14.34 2.38 28.18
N LEU A 7 -14.51 3.54 27.52
CA LEU A 7 -13.74 3.88 26.31
C LEU A 7 -12.22 3.70 26.50
N ARG A 8 -11.71 4.03 27.69
CA ARG A 8 -10.28 3.88 28.04
C ARG A 8 -9.79 2.45 28.07
N THR A 9 -10.66 1.49 28.39
CA THR A 9 -10.29 0.08 28.60
C THR A 9 -9.80 -0.56 27.29
N TRP A 10 -10.39 -0.19 26.15
CA TRP A 10 -10.04 -0.75 24.85
C TRP A 10 -9.26 0.23 23.96
N ALA A 11 -9.49 1.55 24.07
CA ALA A 11 -8.83 2.54 23.22
C ALA A 11 -7.32 2.57 23.43
N THR A 12 -6.85 2.51 24.69
CA THR A 12 -5.41 2.54 24.99
C THR A 12 -4.68 1.29 24.47
N PRO A 13 -5.11 0.05 24.74
CA PRO A 13 -4.48 -1.14 24.17
C PRO A 13 -4.52 -1.16 22.64
N LEU A 14 -5.64 -0.75 22.02
CA LEU A 14 -5.76 -0.68 20.57
C LEU A 14 -4.74 0.31 19.98
N THR A 15 -4.63 1.50 20.58
CA THR A 15 -3.65 2.51 20.14
C THR A 15 -2.22 2.00 20.30
N MET A 16 -1.89 1.33 21.40
CA MET A 16 -0.54 0.81 21.62
C MET A 16 -0.19 -0.31 20.63
N GLY A 17 -1.08 -1.28 20.45
CA GLY A 17 -0.86 -2.40 19.54
C GLY A 17 -0.74 -1.93 18.08
N SER A 18 -1.68 -1.09 17.64
CA SER A 18 -1.62 -0.54 16.27
C SER A 18 -0.43 0.40 16.07
N PHE A 19 -0.02 1.18 17.06
CA PHE A 19 1.17 2.02 16.99
C PHE A 19 2.45 1.18 16.78
N VAL A 20 2.61 0.09 17.54
CA VAL A 20 3.77 -0.80 17.38
C VAL A 20 3.79 -1.40 15.96
N LEU A 21 2.64 -1.91 15.49
CA LEU A 21 2.53 -2.47 14.15
C LEU A 21 2.88 -1.44 13.08
N MET A 22 2.27 -0.25 13.15
CA MET A 22 2.50 0.84 12.19
C MET A 22 3.95 1.32 12.20
N SER A 23 4.57 1.44 13.38
CA SER A 23 5.95 1.88 13.49
C SER A 23 6.92 0.86 12.92
N LEU A 24 6.78 -0.42 13.26
CA LEU A 24 7.67 -1.48 12.77
C LEU A 24 7.50 -1.69 11.26
N SER A 25 6.26 -1.81 10.78
CA SER A 25 6.01 -1.97 9.34
C SER A 25 6.46 -0.75 8.54
N GLY A 26 6.28 0.47 9.05
CA GLY A 26 6.77 1.68 8.42
C GLY A 26 8.30 1.72 8.30
N VAL A 27 9.03 1.27 9.33
CA VAL A 27 10.50 1.13 9.28
C VAL A 27 10.92 0.08 8.24
N LEU A 28 10.26 -1.08 8.21
CA LEU A 28 10.54 -2.11 7.21
C LEU A 28 10.33 -1.60 5.78
N MET A 29 9.21 -0.88 5.53
CA MET A 29 8.92 -0.28 4.24
C MET A 29 9.92 0.82 3.87
N PHE A 30 10.37 1.63 4.83
CA PHE A 30 11.36 2.68 4.59
C PHE A 30 12.70 2.11 4.09
N PHE A 31 13.12 0.95 4.61
CA PHE A 31 14.35 0.27 4.19
C PHE A 31 14.12 -0.74 3.05
N HIS A 32 12.93 -0.82 2.46
CA HIS A 32 12.56 -1.80 1.42
C HIS A 32 12.74 -3.25 1.87
N TRP A 33 12.52 -3.52 3.17
CA TRP A 33 12.54 -4.86 3.77
C TRP A 33 11.13 -5.44 3.92
N ASP A 34 10.17 -4.81 3.27
CA ASP A 34 8.78 -5.19 3.30
C ASP A 34 8.54 -6.41 2.39
N THR A 35 8.50 -7.57 2.98
CA THR A 35 8.21 -8.83 2.31
C THR A 35 6.79 -9.31 2.62
N GLY A 36 6.22 -10.14 1.75
CA GLY A 36 4.92 -10.76 1.95
C GLY A 36 3.78 -9.75 2.07
N LEU A 37 3.04 -9.78 3.16
CA LEU A 37 1.85 -8.94 3.38
C LEU A 37 2.12 -7.66 4.17
N THR A 38 3.38 -7.28 4.39
CA THR A 38 3.76 -6.14 5.25
C THR A 38 3.10 -4.84 4.79
N ALA A 39 3.17 -4.52 3.51
CA ALA A 39 2.56 -3.30 2.94
C ALA A 39 1.03 -3.33 3.08
N GLY A 40 0.39 -4.47 2.79
CA GLY A 40 -1.05 -4.65 2.98
C GLY A 40 -1.47 -4.50 4.45
N ALA A 41 -0.72 -5.12 5.36
CA ALA A 41 -0.96 -4.99 6.79
C ALA A 41 -0.82 -3.53 7.24
N HIS A 42 0.24 -2.82 6.83
CA HIS A 42 0.42 -1.40 7.12
C HIS A 42 -0.78 -0.57 6.65
N GLN A 43 -1.20 -0.75 5.41
CA GLN A 43 -2.30 -0.01 4.79
C GLN A 43 -3.63 -0.25 5.52
N TRP A 44 -4.01 -1.51 5.77
CA TRP A 44 -5.31 -1.82 6.38
C TRP A 44 -5.36 -1.53 7.87
N PHE A 45 -4.29 -1.83 8.62
CA PHE A 45 -4.26 -1.58 10.05
C PHE A 45 -4.05 -0.11 10.41
N SER A 46 -3.71 0.77 9.46
CA SER A 46 -3.73 2.22 9.66
C SER A 46 -5.11 2.73 10.10
N TRP A 47 -6.19 2.13 9.62
CA TRP A 47 -7.55 2.46 10.06
C TRP A 47 -7.80 2.15 11.53
N PHE A 48 -7.29 1.00 12.01
CA PHE A 48 -7.38 0.64 13.43
C PHE A 48 -6.54 1.58 14.29
N PHE A 49 -5.39 2.02 13.79
CA PHE A 49 -4.58 3.04 14.45
C PHE A 49 -5.33 4.36 14.56
N LEU A 50 -5.92 4.86 13.48
CA LEU A 50 -6.71 6.10 13.49
C LEU A 50 -7.90 6.00 14.45
N LEU A 51 -8.62 4.88 14.44
CA LEU A 51 -9.73 4.64 15.37
C LEU A 51 -9.23 4.62 16.82
N GLY A 52 -8.16 3.90 17.09
CA GLY A 52 -7.56 3.81 18.43
C GLY A 52 -7.11 5.17 18.95
N VAL A 53 -6.38 5.95 18.13
CA VAL A 53 -5.93 7.30 18.46
C VAL A 53 -7.11 8.24 18.69
N GLY A 54 -8.12 8.24 17.81
CA GLY A 54 -9.31 9.05 17.95
C GLY A 54 -10.07 8.76 19.26
N ALA A 55 -10.27 7.48 19.57
CA ALA A 55 -10.89 7.05 20.83
C ALA A 55 -10.03 7.41 22.05
N HIS A 56 -8.70 7.24 21.97
CA HIS A 56 -7.77 7.58 23.05
C HIS A 56 -7.77 9.08 23.33
N VAL A 57 -7.71 9.92 22.29
CA VAL A 57 -7.79 11.38 22.41
C VAL A 57 -9.13 11.80 23.01
N THR A 58 -10.24 11.21 22.56
CA THR A 58 -11.58 11.50 23.10
C THR A 58 -11.66 11.15 24.58
N ALA A 59 -11.14 9.98 24.97
CA ALA A 59 -11.12 9.54 26.38
C ALA A 59 -10.23 10.41 27.27
N ASN A 60 -9.24 11.10 26.69
CA ASN A 60 -8.27 11.95 27.40
C ASN A 60 -8.30 13.40 26.87
N PHE A 61 -9.48 13.90 26.50
CA PHE A 61 -9.61 15.18 25.81
C PHE A 61 -9.07 16.38 26.63
N ARG A 62 -9.26 16.38 27.96
CA ARG A 62 -8.75 17.47 28.82
C ARG A 62 -7.21 17.58 28.80
N PRO A 63 -6.44 16.51 29.07
CA PRO A 63 -4.98 16.51 28.91
C PRO A 63 -4.54 16.90 27.49
N PHE A 64 -5.18 16.36 26.48
CA PHE A 64 -4.91 16.69 25.08
C PHE A 64 -5.05 18.19 24.79
N LYS A 65 -6.17 18.81 25.19
CA LYS A 65 -6.39 20.25 25.04
C LYS A 65 -5.33 21.08 25.78
N ASN A 66 -4.91 20.66 26.98
CA ASN A 66 -3.86 21.35 27.72
C ASN A 66 -2.52 21.33 26.99
N HIS A 67 -2.16 20.19 26.35
CA HIS A 67 -0.96 20.11 25.52
C HIS A 67 -1.06 21.01 24.29
N LEU A 68 -2.21 21.05 23.60
CA LEU A 68 -2.43 21.95 22.47
C LEU A 68 -2.36 23.44 22.85
N ASN A 69 -2.72 23.79 24.09
CA ASN A 69 -2.63 25.17 24.56
C ASN A 69 -1.19 25.58 24.93
N SER A 70 -0.28 24.65 25.10
CA SER A 70 1.13 24.93 25.36
C SER A 70 1.84 25.48 24.11
N ARG A 71 2.88 26.30 24.31
CA ARG A 71 3.70 26.82 23.19
C ARG A 71 4.33 25.69 22.35
N TRP A 72 4.88 24.69 23.02
CA TRP A 72 5.50 23.53 22.38
C TRP A 72 4.48 22.64 21.68
N GLY A 73 3.32 22.41 22.28
CA GLY A 73 2.26 21.62 21.63
C GLY A 73 1.76 22.28 20.35
N ARG A 74 1.50 23.58 20.37
CA ARG A 74 1.10 24.32 19.16
C ARG A 74 2.19 24.32 18.10
N ALA A 75 3.44 24.55 18.49
CA ALA A 75 4.56 24.55 17.56
C ALA A 75 4.74 23.18 16.90
N SER A 76 4.67 22.10 17.68
CA SER A 76 4.75 20.73 17.17
C SER A 76 3.62 20.40 16.17
N VAL A 77 2.37 20.67 16.56
CA VAL A 77 1.22 20.40 15.65
C VAL A 77 1.32 21.25 14.38
N ALA A 78 1.69 22.52 14.50
CA ALA A 78 1.86 23.40 13.33
C ALA A 78 2.98 22.89 12.41
N ALA A 79 4.12 22.46 12.96
CA ALA A 79 5.23 21.92 12.17
C ALA A 79 4.81 20.68 11.37
N PHE A 80 4.16 19.71 12.01
CA PHE A 80 3.68 18.51 11.31
C PHE A 80 2.55 18.81 10.32
N ALA A 81 1.66 19.75 10.62
CA ALA A 81 0.64 20.21 9.69
C ALA A 81 1.25 20.86 8.43
N ILE A 82 2.29 21.69 8.59
CA ILE A 82 3.03 22.28 7.47
C ILE A 82 3.69 21.18 6.63
N VAL A 83 4.37 20.23 7.27
CA VAL A 83 4.98 19.10 6.56
C VAL A 83 3.93 18.30 5.80
N LEU A 84 2.77 18.01 6.41
CA LEU A 84 1.68 17.30 5.75
C LEU A 84 1.15 18.06 4.53
N VAL A 85 0.87 19.37 4.68
CA VAL A 85 0.41 20.19 3.56
C VAL A 85 1.48 20.27 2.46
N ALA A 86 2.74 20.48 2.83
CA ALA A 86 3.84 20.53 1.88
C ALA A 86 4.01 19.20 1.13
N SER A 87 3.80 18.06 1.78
CA SER A 87 3.95 16.74 1.18
C SER A 87 2.88 16.40 0.13
N VAL A 88 1.76 17.13 0.09
CA VAL A 88 0.72 16.97 -0.96
C VAL A 88 1.21 17.48 -2.31
N PHE A 89 2.17 18.40 -2.31
CA PHE A 89 2.70 19.00 -3.53
C PHE A 89 3.97 18.26 -3.97
N SER A 90 4.07 17.91 -5.26
CA SER A 90 5.24 17.22 -5.82
C SER A 90 6.48 18.12 -5.95
N TRP A 91 6.32 19.45 -5.84
CA TRP A 91 7.39 20.44 -5.96
C TRP A 91 8.26 20.27 -7.24
N GLY A 92 7.63 19.80 -8.34
CA GLY A 92 8.29 19.50 -9.59
C GLY A 92 9.09 18.18 -9.60
N GLN A 93 9.04 17.41 -8.52
CA GLN A 93 9.67 16.09 -8.45
C GLN A 93 8.73 15.02 -9.03
N ILE A 94 9.25 14.15 -9.86
CA ILE A 94 8.53 12.97 -10.33
C ILE A 94 8.64 11.90 -9.24
N THR A 95 7.51 11.52 -8.68
CA THR A 95 7.45 10.50 -7.62
C THR A 95 7.20 9.11 -8.20
N GLY A 96 7.64 8.06 -7.50
CA GLY A 96 7.39 6.67 -7.91
C GLY A 96 5.90 6.40 -8.14
N SER A 97 5.03 6.90 -7.28
CA SER A 97 3.57 6.74 -7.39
C SER A 97 2.97 7.40 -8.64
N GLN A 98 3.59 8.46 -9.16
CA GLN A 98 3.17 9.09 -10.42
C GLN A 98 3.55 8.26 -11.65
N LEU A 99 4.65 7.50 -11.58
CA LEU A 99 5.12 6.64 -12.66
C LEU A 99 4.48 5.24 -12.62
N GLU A 100 4.20 4.72 -11.44
CA GLU A 100 3.70 3.35 -11.25
C GLU A 100 2.47 3.06 -12.10
N ARG A 101 1.42 3.88 -11.97
CA ARG A 101 0.17 3.67 -12.72
C ARG A 101 0.35 3.72 -14.23
N PRO A 102 0.97 4.77 -14.83
CA PRO A 102 1.20 4.81 -16.26
C PRO A 102 2.07 3.65 -16.77
N VAL A 103 3.11 3.26 -16.02
CA VAL A 103 4.00 2.16 -16.40
C VAL A 103 3.26 0.84 -16.35
N VAL A 104 2.54 0.55 -15.27
CA VAL A 104 1.76 -0.69 -15.14
C VAL A 104 0.69 -0.75 -16.22
N GLN A 105 -0.02 0.36 -16.50
CA GLN A 105 -1.01 0.39 -17.57
C GLN A 105 -0.38 0.14 -18.94
N ALA A 106 0.77 0.74 -19.23
CA ALA A 106 1.49 0.48 -20.48
C ALA A 106 1.91 -0.99 -20.63
N LEU A 107 2.30 -1.66 -19.52
CA LEU A 107 2.61 -3.09 -19.54
C LEU A 107 1.36 -3.95 -19.73
N ILE A 108 0.22 -3.56 -19.15
CA ILE A 108 -1.05 -4.28 -19.32
C ILE A 108 -1.55 -4.19 -20.77
N ASP A 109 -1.36 -3.06 -21.43
CA ASP A 109 -1.84 -2.81 -22.78
C ASP A 109 -0.84 -3.29 -23.87
N ALA A 110 0.42 -3.55 -23.50
CA ALA A 110 1.44 -4.02 -24.43
C ALA A 110 1.20 -5.48 -24.87
N PRO A 111 1.49 -5.84 -26.13
CA PRO A 111 1.43 -7.23 -26.58
C PRO A 111 2.48 -8.08 -25.86
N LEU A 112 2.18 -9.37 -25.67
CA LEU A 112 3.06 -10.30 -24.97
C LEU A 112 4.45 -10.41 -25.62
N SER A 113 4.54 -10.26 -26.94
CA SER A 113 5.83 -10.19 -27.65
C SER A 113 6.72 -9.05 -27.18
N SER A 114 6.13 -7.87 -26.87
CA SER A 114 6.87 -6.74 -26.30
C SER A 114 7.29 -7.00 -24.85
N LEU A 115 6.42 -7.62 -24.05
CA LEU A 115 6.74 -8.01 -22.67
C LEU A 115 7.84 -9.06 -22.62
N ALA A 116 7.86 -10.01 -23.55
CA ALA A 116 8.94 -10.96 -23.71
C ALA A 116 10.28 -10.26 -24.00
N GLY A 117 10.27 -9.21 -24.83
CA GLY A 117 11.45 -8.36 -25.06
C GLY A 117 11.92 -7.63 -23.81
N VAL A 118 11.00 -7.09 -22.98
CA VAL A 118 11.33 -6.43 -21.72
C VAL A 118 11.98 -7.39 -20.72
N THR A 119 11.47 -8.62 -20.64
CA THR A 119 11.99 -9.67 -19.73
C THR A 119 13.16 -10.45 -20.31
N ARG A 120 13.56 -10.15 -21.54
CA ARG A 120 14.62 -10.87 -22.27
C ARG A 120 14.33 -12.38 -22.40
N THR A 121 13.06 -12.71 -22.58
CA THR A 121 12.57 -14.08 -22.75
C THR A 121 12.09 -14.24 -24.19
N GLU A 122 12.25 -15.43 -24.77
CA GLU A 122 11.68 -15.73 -26.06
C GLU A 122 10.13 -15.70 -25.98
N PRO A 123 9.43 -15.13 -27.01
CA PRO A 123 7.95 -15.03 -26.96
C PRO A 123 7.28 -16.40 -26.80
N ASP A 124 7.80 -17.43 -27.44
CA ASP A 124 7.24 -18.78 -27.35
C ASP A 124 7.40 -19.39 -25.96
N ALA A 125 8.52 -19.13 -25.28
CA ALA A 125 8.73 -19.56 -23.91
C ALA A 125 7.74 -18.86 -22.93
N LEU A 126 7.43 -17.59 -23.19
CA LEU A 126 6.41 -16.87 -22.41
C LEU A 126 5.01 -17.47 -22.64
N ILE A 127 4.67 -17.80 -23.88
CA ILE A 127 3.38 -18.44 -24.22
C ILE A 127 3.26 -19.82 -23.54
N GLU A 128 4.32 -20.64 -23.58
CA GLU A 128 4.31 -21.94 -22.88
C GLU A 128 4.16 -21.78 -21.36
N LYS A 129 4.71 -20.72 -20.77
CA LYS A 129 4.52 -20.40 -19.35
C LYS A 129 3.05 -20.10 -19.02
N PHE A 130 2.35 -19.34 -19.85
CA PHE A 130 0.90 -19.12 -19.71
C PHE A 130 0.11 -20.42 -19.86
N LYS A 131 0.45 -21.23 -20.87
CA LYS A 131 -0.20 -22.52 -21.14
C LYS A 131 -0.03 -23.51 -19.98
N ALA A 132 1.15 -23.55 -19.33
CA ALA A 132 1.38 -24.37 -18.14
C ALA A 132 0.42 -24.01 -16.98
N HIS A 133 -0.10 -22.78 -16.97
CA HIS A 133 -1.10 -22.31 -15.99
C HIS A 133 -2.54 -22.38 -16.53
N GLY A 134 -2.77 -23.10 -17.65
CA GLY A 134 -4.09 -23.28 -18.23
C GLY A 134 -4.62 -22.05 -18.98
N ILE A 135 -3.75 -21.11 -19.34
CA ILE A 135 -4.14 -19.87 -20.03
C ILE A 135 -3.66 -19.96 -21.48
N THR A 136 -4.61 -19.96 -22.41
CA THR A 136 -4.28 -19.89 -23.84
C THR A 136 -3.95 -18.45 -24.20
N ALA A 137 -2.74 -18.22 -24.71
CA ALA A 137 -2.25 -16.89 -25.07
C ALA A 137 -1.61 -16.90 -26.46
N SER A 138 -1.56 -15.74 -27.09
CA SER A 138 -0.82 -15.51 -28.34
C SER A 138 0.13 -14.32 -28.21
N PRO A 139 1.23 -14.24 -28.98
CA PRO A 139 2.21 -13.17 -28.89
C PRO A 139 1.65 -11.75 -29.14
N ALA A 140 0.56 -11.66 -29.92
CA ALA A 140 -0.07 -10.38 -30.25
C ALA A 140 -1.05 -9.88 -29.18
N GLN A 141 -1.52 -10.76 -28.30
CA GLN A 141 -2.46 -10.39 -27.23
C GLN A 141 -1.78 -9.60 -26.12
N SER A 142 -2.54 -8.68 -25.52
CA SER A 142 -2.13 -7.95 -24.32
C SER A 142 -2.59 -8.66 -23.04
N ILE A 143 -2.01 -8.27 -21.90
CA ILE A 143 -2.49 -8.71 -20.56
C ILE A 143 -3.96 -8.31 -20.37
N HIS A 144 -4.37 -7.13 -20.87
CA HIS A 144 -5.76 -6.67 -20.78
C HIS A 144 -6.72 -7.66 -21.49
N GLU A 145 -6.41 -8.04 -22.71
CA GLU A 145 -7.21 -9.01 -23.49
C GLU A 145 -7.24 -10.39 -22.82
N LEU A 146 -6.10 -10.83 -22.27
CA LEU A 146 -6.04 -12.10 -21.53
C LEU A 146 -6.86 -12.06 -20.24
N THR A 147 -6.91 -10.92 -19.54
CA THR A 147 -7.77 -10.74 -18.35
C THR A 147 -9.24 -10.95 -18.72
N ILE A 148 -9.69 -10.37 -19.85
CA ILE A 148 -11.06 -10.52 -20.33
C ILE A 148 -11.35 -11.96 -20.75
N ALA A 149 -10.42 -12.58 -21.48
CA ALA A 149 -10.59 -13.91 -22.06
C ALA A 149 -10.55 -15.03 -21.00
N SER A 150 -9.65 -14.93 -20.01
CA SER A 150 -9.42 -15.98 -19.00
C SER A 150 -10.13 -15.74 -17.67
N GLY A 151 -10.58 -14.50 -17.38
CA GLY A 151 -11.11 -14.11 -16.07
C GLY A 151 -10.03 -14.01 -14.97
N VAL A 152 -8.75 -14.17 -15.31
CA VAL A 152 -7.63 -14.05 -14.36
C VAL A 152 -7.22 -12.59 -14.22
N GLY A 153 -7.03 -12.12 -12.99
CA GLY A 153 -6.66 -10.72 -12.73
C GLY A 153 -5.32 -10.34 -13.36
N ALA A 154 -5.21 -9.08 -13.81
CA ALA A 154 -4.02 -8.55 -14.49
C ALA A 154 -2.74 -8.68 -13.65
N ASP A 155 -2.82 -8.46 -12.34
CA ASP A 155 -1.66 -8.60 -11.44
C ASP A 155 -1.08 -10.02 -11.45
N ARG A 156 -1.96 -11.03 -11.49
CA ARG A 156 -1.54 -12.42 -11.55
C ARG A 156 -0.92 -12.77 -12.90
N LEU A 157 -1.45 -12.22 -13.99
CA LEU A 157 -0.88 -12.40 -15.33
C LEU A 157 0.46 -11.69 -15.45
N LEU A 158 0.60 -10.46 -14.93
CA LEU A 158 1.88 -9.75 -14.86
C LEU A 158 2.90 -10.49 -13.96
N ALA A 159 2.45 -11.07 -12.84
CA ALA A 159 3.32 -11.88 -12.00
C ALA A 159 3.90 -13.08 -12.75
N LEU A 160 3.12 -13.73 -13.63
CA LEU A 160 3.62 -14.80 -14.50
C LEU A 160 4.70 -14.31 -15.49
N VAL A 161 4.61 -13.06 -15.94
CA VAL A 161 5.62 -12.48 -16.84
C VAL A 161 6.91 -12.14 -16.13
N PHE A 162 6.81 -11.46 -14.98
CA PHE A 162 7.94 -10.76 -14.36
C PHE A 162 8.56 -11.47 -13.15
N LEU A 163 7.82 -12.36 -12.47
CA LEU A 163 8.35 -13.03 -11.29
C LEU A 163 8.95 -14.40 -11.62
N PRO A 164 10.07 -14.77 -10.94
CA PRO A 164 10.59 -16.13 -11.02
C PRO A 164 9.57 -17.10 -10.42
N GLN A 165 9.43 -18.26 -11.06
CA GLN A 165 8.59 -19.37 -10.57
C GLN A 165 9.47 -20.37 -9.85
#